data_cccb095955d11960227851a6f280ef1d
#
_entry.id   cccb095955d11960227851a6f280ef1d
#
_cell.length_a   1.000
_cell.length_b   1.000
_cell.length_c   1.000
_cell.angle_alpha   90.00
_cell.angle_beta   90.00
_cell.angle_gamma   90.00
#
_symmetry.space_group_name_H-M   'P 1'
#
loop_
_entity.id
_entity.type
_entity.pdbx_description
1 polymer ?
#
loop_
_entity_poly.entity_id
_entity_poly.type
_entity_poly.pdbx_seq_one_letter_code
_entity_poly.pdbx_strand_id
1 'polypeptide(L)'
;MKLTVNTNHLALIDRVVDAGMIGKTREAVLNSAVIEHARYLLSGGSPFKAWQPGVVEVDTPTYGPVREEVVIAPITGKAIPVHTGEVLRISQVEGGTCVDYNAYNLRDHKEWLDCGFNRIRQMAFGKGTIIWSGSPRARPIQAILDHSPGLDQYYQGHRCNGLLNEIEYGFIDHPSCQDTFAEAIREFGLTPDDVHDSYNLWMRTNVTADGRREMHWNRAKAGDYVDLLAVIDTLSVPVICGIDTIPLNNYGPGSIRLQVFEASPSTKELVDIIQKRFGRFHAQKTPQDFKIKEIRVERELKQDPSYVPDYLLKPAVSTIEVNLIPQADRMLDTLLATGEYLEKKEHALLNCFLRYYDVAWPRDHTNTKLSFRPRLTNQ
;
A
#
# COMPACT_ATOMS: atom_id res chain seq x y z
N MET A 1 36.60 0.57 -15.32
CA MET A 1 36.54 0.80 -13.86
C MET A 1 36.34 -0.50 -13.09
N LYS A 2 36.67 -0.54 -11.82
CA LYS A 2 36.34 -1.69 -10.96
C LYS A 2 35.02 -1.41 -10.24
N LEU A 3 34.09 -2.33 -10.34
CA LEU A 3 32.79 -2.27 -9.65
C LEU A 3 32.71 -3.36 -8.60
N THR A 4 32.58 -2.98 -7.35
CA THR A 4 32.38 -3.92 -6.24
C THR A 4 30.89 -4.13 -6.04
N VAL A 5 30.42 -5.35 -6.20
CA VAL A 5 29.01 -5.77 -6.07
C VAL A 5 28.86 -6.89 -5.07
N ASN A 6 27.74 -6.91 -4.37
CA ASN A 6 27.40 -8.07 -3.55
C ASN A 6 26.84 -9.20 -4.44
N THR A 7 26.79 -10.40 -3.89
CA THR A 7 26.31 -11.61 -4.60
C THR A 7 24.91 -11.43 -5.18
N ASN A 8 24.02 -10.74 -4.47
CA ASN A 8 22.66 -10.53 -4.95
C ASN A 8 22.62 -9.62 -6.17
N HIS A 9 23.38 -8.50 -6.14
CA HIS A 9 23.48 -7.59 -7.29
C HIS A 9 24.13 -8.28 -8.50
N LEU A 10 25.16 -9.10 -8.26
CA LEU A 10 25.80 -9.86 -9.33
C LEU A 10 24.81 -10.82 -10.00
N ALA A 11 24.01 -11.55 -9.20
CA ALA A 11 22.98 -12.44 -9.72
C ALA A 11 21.89 -11.70 -10.53
N LEU A 12 21.55 -10.45 -10.16
CA LEU A 12 20.62 -9.63 -10.97
C LEU A 12 21.24 -9.25 -12.31
N ILE A 13 22.51 -8.84 -12.33
CA ILE A 13 23.24 -8.52 -13.57
C ILE A 13 23.27 -9.74 -14.49
N ASP A 14 23.63 -10.91 -13.95
CA ASP A 14 23.72 -12.16 -14.70
C ASP A 14 22.37 -12.58 -15.27
N ARG A 15 21.29 -12.43 -14.51
CA ARG A 15 19.93 -12.70 -15.00
C ARG A 15 19.57 -11.88 -16.24
N VAL A 16 19.97 -10.59 -16.28
CA VAL A 16 19.73 -9.73 -17.45
C VAL A 16 20.58 -10.17 -18.63
N VAL A 17 21.84 -10.59 -18.39
CA VAL A 17 22.74 -11.15 -19.42
C VAL A 17 22.14 -12.43 -20.01
N ASP A 18 21.70 -13.35 -19.16
CA ASP A 18 21.14 -14.64 -19.57
C ASP A 18 19.84 -14.49 -20.38
N ALA A 19 19.04 -13.48 -20.04
CA ALA A 19 17.83 -13.16 -20.80
C ALA A 19 18.13 -12.62 -22.21
N GLY A 20 19.33 -12.11 -22.45
CA GLY A 20 19.80 -11.67 -23.77
C GLY A 20 19.07 -10.49 -24.40
N MET A 21 18.17 -9.84 -23.65
CA MET A 21 17.31 -8.77 -24.18
C MET A 21 18.04 -7.44 -24.42
N ILE A 22 19.12 -7.17 -23.68
CA ILE A 22 19.79 -5.86 -23.68
C ILE A 22 21.25 -5.99 -24.10
N GLY A 23 21.84 -7.14 -23.87
CA GLY A 23 23.23 -7.45 -24.21
C GLY A 23 23.63 -8.82 -23.71
N LYS A 24 24.69 -9.38 -24.29
CA LYS A 24 25.18 -10.73 -23.98
C LYS A 24 26.35 -10.73 -22.98
N THR A 25 26.69 -9.57 -22.42
CA THR A 25 27.78 -9.44 -21.45
C THR A 25 27.37 -8.49 -20.34
N ARG A 26 27.95 -8.66 -19.15
CA ARG A 26 27.75 -7.74 -18.00
C ARG A 26 28.06 -6.29 -18.36
N GLU A 27 29.12 -6.10 -19.13
CA GLU A 27 29.56 -4.79 -19.59
C GLU A 27 28.52 -4.10 -20.49
N ALA A 28 27.96 -4.83 -21.46
CA ALA A 28 26.92 -4.31 -22.34
C ALA A 28 25.66 -3.92 -21.57
N VAL A 29 25.23 -4.76 -20.64
CA VAL A 29 24.06 -4.52 -19.76
C VAL A 29 24.27 -3.26 -18.91
N LEU A 30 25.43 -3.13 -18.26
CA LEU A 30 25.73 -1.98 -17.40
C LEU A 30 25.85 -0.67 -18.18
N ASN A 31 26.48 -0.68 -19.34
CA ASN A 31 26.56 0.50 -20.21
C ASN A 31 25.16 0.94 -20.68
N SER A 32 24.32 -0.01 -21.10
CA SER A 32 22.94 0.29 -21.51
C SER A 32 22.12 0.86 -20.36
N ALA A 33 22.24 0.30 -19.15
CA ALA A 33 21.57 0.78 -17.97
C ALA A 33 21.94 2.24 -17.63
N VAL A 34 23.21 2.58 -17.74
CA VAL A 34 23.67 3.98 -17.54
C VAL A 34 23.05 4.89 -18.59
N ILE A 35 23.14 4.54 -19.87
CA ILE A 35 22.63 5.39 -20.93
C ILE A 35 21.15 5.68 -20.78
N GLU A 36 20.35 4.63 -20.57
CA GLU A 36 18.89 4.76 -20.49
C GLU A 36 18.47 5.53 -19.23
N HIS A 37 19.02 5.17 -18.08
CA HIS A 37 18.63 5.80 -16.81
C HIS A 37 19.18 7.23 -16.70
N ALA A 38 20.45 7.48 -17.08
CA ALA A 38 21.00 8.81 -17.05
C ALA A 38 20.28 9.75 -18.03
N ARG A 39 19.90 9.27 -19.22
CA ARG A 39 19.08 10.04 -20.17
C ARG A 39 17.76 10.47 -19.54
N TYR A 40 17.08 9.53 -18.87
CA TYR A 40 15.83 9.82 -18.16
C TYR A 40 16.01 10.92 -17.10
N LEU A 41 17.06 10.83 -16.27
CA LEU A 41 17.33 11.80 -15.22
C LEU A 41 17.71 13.18 -15.80
N LEU A 42 18.57 13.21 -16.79
CA LEU A 42 19.00 14.46 -17.44
C LEU A 42 17.87 15.15 -18.22
N SER A 43 16.80 14.43 -18.55
CA SER A 43 15.57 15.00 -19.11
C SER A 43 14.57 15.50 -18.05
N GLY A 44 14.98 15.61 -16.79
CA GLY A 44 14.13 16.05 -15.68
C GLY A 44 13.30 14.93 -15.03
N GLY A 45 13.65 13.68 -15.29
CA GLY A 45 13.04 12.53 -14.62
C GLY A 45 13.43 12.48 -13.14
N SER A 46 12.51 12.02 -12.28
CA SER A 46 12.78 11.87 -10.87
C SER A 46 13.81 10.78 -10.59
N PRO A 47 14.83 11.01 -9.75
CA PRO A 47 15.76 9.98 -9.30
C PRO A 47 15.06 8.90 -8.48
N PHE A 48 13.89 9.22 -7.93
CA PHE A 48 13.02 8.28 -7.25
C PHE A 48 11.90 7.87 -8.20
N LYS A 49 12.02 6.69 -8.76
CA LYS A 49 10.93 6.14 -9.55
C LYS A 49 9.72 5.96 -8.64
N ALA A 50 8.64 6.65 -8.96
CA ALA A 50 7.36 6.31 -8.38
C ALA A 50 7.05 4.83 -8.74
N TRP A 51 6.74 4.04 -7.76
CA TRP A 51 6.34 2.67 -7.96
C TRP A 51 5.12 2.64 -8.88
N GLN A 52 5.28 2.02 -10.04
CA GLN A 52 4.14 1.71 -10.90
C GLN A 52 3.71 0.28 -10.58
N PRO A 53 2.50 0.08 -10.05
CA PRO A 53 2.00 -1.27 -9.83
C PRO A 53 1.93 -2.01 -11.15
N GLY A 54 2.40 -3.24 -11.20
CA GLY A 54 2.10 -4.15 -12.29
C GLY A 54 0.58 -4.28 -12.43
N VAL A 55 0.05 -4.23 -13.64
CA VAL A 55 -1.39 -4.31 -13.90
C VAL A 55 -1.76 -5.75 -14.21
N VAL A 56 -2.73 -6.30 -13.48
CA VAL A 56 -3.38 -7.58 -13.81
C VAL A 56 -4.76 -7.26 -14.37
N GLU A 57 -4.98 -7.58 -15.63
CA GLU A 57 -6.28 -7.40 -16.25
C GLU A 57 -7.25 -8.50 -15.80
N VAL A 58 -8.43 -8.10 -15.37
CA VAL A 58 -9.51 -8.98 -14.93
C VAL A 58 -10.85 -8.46 -15.46
N ASP A 59 -11.82 -9.34 -15.58
CA ASP A 59 -13.17 -8.93 -15.95
C ASP A 59 -13.86 -8.24 -14.76
N THR A 60 -14.64 -7.22 -15.04
CA THR A 60 -15.44 -6.54 -14.00
C THR A 60 -16.37 -7.55 -13.35
N PRO A 61 -16.30 -7.80 -12.04
CA PRO A 61 -17.16 -8.77 -11.38
C PRO A 61 -18.60 -8.27 -11.30
N THR A 62 -19.55 -9.19 -11.29
CA THR A 62 -20.93 -8.94 -10.87
C THR A 62 -21.09 -9.34 -9.42
N TYR A 63 -21.91 -8.64 -8.66
CA TYR A 63 -22.19 -8.95 -7.27
C TYR A 63 -23.40 -9.88 -7.14
N GLY A 64 -23.47 -10.60 -6.01
CA GLY A 64 -24.69 -11.31 -5.61
C GLY A 64 -25.77 -10.33 -5.13
N PRO A 65 -26.90 -10.84 -4.62
CA PRO A 65 -27.93 -10.02 -3.99
C PRO A 65 -27.40 -9.34 -2.72
N VAL A 66 -28.10 -8.30 -2.26
CA VAL A 66 -27.82 -7.67 -0.97
C VAL A 66 -28.22 -8.62 0.14
N ARG A 67 -27.25 -9.01 0.98
CA ARG A 67 -27.45 -9.84 2.17
C ARG A 67 -27.86 -9.01 3.37
N GLU A 68 -27.26 -7.83 3.50
CA GLU A 68 -27.44 -6.96 4.66
C GLU A 68 -27.35 -5.50 4.22
N GLU A 69 -28.27 -4.69 4.72
CA GLU A 69 -28.26 -3.23 4.52
C GLU A 69 -28.55 -2.53 5.83
N VAL A 70 -27.74 -1.51 6.13
CA VAL A 70 -27.93 -0.65 7.31
C VAL A 70 -27.54 0.77 6.99
N VAL A 71 -28.29 1.73 7.51
CA VAL A 71 -27.91 3.15 7.52
C VAL A 71 -27.40 3.48 8.93
N ILE A 72 -26.19 4.01 9.01
CA ILE A 72 -25.62 4.47 10.27
C ILE A 72 -25.75 5.98 10.38
N ALA A 73 -26.12 6.43 11.57
CA ALA A 73 -26.35 7.84 11.89
C ALA A 73 -25.03 8.63 11.96
N PRO A 74 -25.07 9.97 11.84
CA PRO A 74 -23.90 10.81 12.05
C PRO A 74 -23.20 10.51 13.38
N ILE A 75 -21.87 10.59 13.39
CA ILE A 75 -21.01 10.40 14.57
C ILE A 75 -21.15 9.00 15.20
N THR A 76 -21.52 8.01 14.39
CA THR A 76 -21.59 6.62 14.81
C THR A 76 -20.78 5.72 13.88
N GLY A 77 -20.61 4.47 14.23
CA GLY A 77 -19.93 3.45 13.44
C GLY A 77 -20.63 2.11 13.52
N LYS A 78 -20.24 1.21 12.64
CA LYS A 78 -20.70 -0.17 12.66
C LYS A 78 -19.58 -1.13 12.29
N ALA A 79 -19.31 -2.09 13.15
CA ALA A 79 -18.52 -3.25 12.78
C ALA A 79 -19.42 -4.28 12.10
N ILE A 80 -19.05 -4.71 10.89
CA ILE A 80 -19.83 -5.61 10.06
C ILE A 80 -18.97 -6.74 9.50
N PRO A 81 -19.32 -8.02 9.73
CA PRO A 81 -18.64 -9.16 9.12
C PRO A 81 -18.88 -9.18 7.59
N VAL A 82 -17.79 -9.27 6.83
CA VAL A 82 -17.82 -9.42 5.38
C VAL A 82 -17.00 -10.65 5.03
N HIS A 83 -17.64 -11.68 4.49
CA HIS A 83 -16.99 -12.94 4.20
C HIS A 83 -16.27 -12.92 2.86
N THR A 84 -15.32 -13.82 2.71
CA THR A 84 -14.50 -13.96 1.50
C THR A 84 -15.35 -14.02 0.23
N GLY A 85 -15.10 -13.11 -0.70
CA GLY A 85 -15.85 -12.98 -1.95
C GLY A 85 -17.09 -12.09 -1.87
N GLU A 86 -17.54 -11.70 -0.66
CA GLU A 86 -18.57 -10.67 -0.50
C GLU A 86 -18.02 -9.28 -0.77
N VAL A 87 -18.92 -8.35 -1.08
CA VAL A 87 -18.58 -6.95 -1.37
C VAL A 87 -19.30 -6.04 -0.40
N LEU A 88 -18.55 -5.22 0.33
CA LEU A 88 -19.10 -4.14 1.13
C LEU A 88 -19.15 -2.86 0.29
N ARG A 89 -20.34 -2.32 0.08
CA ARG A 89 -20.54 -0.96 -0.41
C ARG A 89 -20.76 -0.01 0.74
N ILE A 90 -19.97 1.04 0.79
CA ILE A 90 -20.17 2.19 1.68
C ILE A 90 -20.62 3.34 0.80
N SER A 91 -21.76 3.96 1.08
CA SER A 91 -22.29 5.05 0.27
C SER A 91 -22.80 6.21 1.12
N GLN A 92 -22.69 7.40 0.55
CA GLN A 92 -23.20 8.64 1.11
C GLN A 92 -24.73 8.68 1.04
N VAL A 93 -25.40 9.06 2.11
CA VAL A 93 -26.85 9.31 2.07
C VAL A 93 -27.12 10.75 1.65
N GLU A 94 -26.59 11.71 2.39
CA GLU A 94 -26.77 13.16 2.09
C GLU A 94 -25.58 13.72 1.30
N GLY A 95 -24.40 13.15 1.45
CA GLY A 95 -23.14 13.66 0.91
C GLY A 95 -22.35 14.47 1.92
N GLY A 96 -21.10 14.82 1.55
CA GLY A 96 -20.25 15.69 2.36
C GLY A 96 -19.69 15.06 3.64
N THR A 97 -19.73 13.74 3.78
CA THR A 97 -19.34 13.02 4.99
C THR A 97 -18.01 12.30 4.82
N CYS A 98 -17.06 12.55 5.68
CA CYS A 98 -15.83 11.77 5.79
C CYS A 98 -16.08 10.52 6.62
N VAL A 99 -15.61 9.39 6.11
CA VAL A 99 -15.72 8.08 6.77
C VAL A 99 -14.32 7.56 7.05
N ASP A 100 -14.05 7.29 8.31
CA ASP A 100 -12.88 6.55 8.72
C ASP A 100 -13.18 5.06 8.62
N TYR A 101 -12.29 4.33 7.97
CA TYR A 101 -12.49 2.91 7.71
C TYR A 101 -11.32 2.09 8.22
N ASN A 102 -11.65 1.03 8.95
CA ASN A 102 -10.70 0.00 9.37
C ASN A 102 -11.23 -1.38 9.02
N ALA A 103 -10.35 -2.37 8.96
CA ALA A 103 -10.71 -3.76 8.73
C ALA A 103 -9.77 -4.68 9.49
N TYR A 104 -10.34 -5.70 10.10
CA TYR A 104 -9.62 -6.75 10.81
C TYR A 104 -9.89 -8.10 10.14
N ASN A 105 -8.98 -9.04 10.26
CA ASN A 105 -9.29 -10.43 9.98
C ASN A 105 -10.33 -10.94 10.98
N LEU A 106 -11.48 -11.39 10.50
CA LEU A 106 -12.59 -11.84 11.36
C LEU A 106 -12.24 -13.02 12.27
N ARG A 107 -11.23 -13.83 11.89
CA ARG A 107 -10.77 -15.00 12.66
C ARG A 107 -9.57 -14.71 13.56
N ASP A 108 -8.88 -13.61 13.33
CA ASP A 108 -7.70 -13.20 14.10
C ASP A 108 -7.56 -11.68 14.05
N HIS A 109 -8.17 -11.00 14.98
CA HIS A 109 -8.22 -9.54 15.06
C HIS A 109 -6.83 -8.88 15.23
N LYS A 110 -5.78 -9.67 15.51
CA LYS A 110 -4.38 -9.18 15.49
C LYS A 110 -3.84 -8.95 14.07
N GLU A 111 -4.62 -9.24 13.07
CA GLU A 111 -4.36 -8.90 11.68
C GLU A 111 -5.37 -7.86 11.22
N TRP A 112 -4.89 -6.68 10.86
CA TRP A 112 -5.72 -5.54 10.48
C TRP A 112 -5.18 -4.82 9.24
N LEU A 113 -6.00 -3.96 8.63
CA LEU A 113 -5.61 -3.02 7.62
C LEU A 113 -4.54 -2.07 8.17
N ASP A 114 -3.34 -2.12 7.63
CA ASP A 114 -2.23 -1.28 8.08
C ASP A 114 -2.02 -0.11 7.11
N CYS A 115 -2.46 1.07 7.51
CA CYS A 115 -2.31 2.29 6.71
C CYS A 115 -0.85 2.64 6.45
N GLY A 116 0.05 2.40 7.41
CA GLY A 116 1.48 2.63 7.26
C GLY A 116 2.09 1.75 6.17
N PHE A 117 1.81 0.46 6.22
CA PHE A 117 2.30 -0.50 5.23
C PHE A 117 1.72 -0.23 3.82
N ASN A 118 0.43 0.07 3.74
CA ASN A 118 -0.21 0.40 2.46
C ASN A 118 0.33 1.71 1.87
N ARG A 119 0.60 2.71 2.69
CA ARG A 119 1.15 4.02 2.29
C ARG A 119 2.52 3.90 1.62
N ILE A 120 3.39 3.02 2.10
CA ILE A 120 4.68 2.74 1.47
C ILE A 120 4.49 2.20 0.05
N ARG A 121 3.41 1.48 -0.19
CA ARG A 121 3.10 0.86 -1.49
C ARG A 121 2.37 1.82 -2.42
N GLN A 122 1.41 2.57 -1.89
CA GLN A 122 0.57 3.48 -2.67
C GLN A 122 -0.03 4.55 -1.76
N MET A 123 0.20 5.81 -2.09
CA MET A 123 -0.29 6.95 -1.29
C MET A 123 -1.79 7.18 -1.45
N ALA A 124 -2.33 6.93 -2.63
CA ALA A 124 -3.75 7.12 -2.93
C ALA A 124 -4.38 5.81 -3.39
N PHE A 125 -5.56 5.52 -2.89
CA PHE A 125 -6.34 4.36 -3.32
C PHE A 125 -7.33 4.72 -4.41
N GLY A 126 -7.62 3.76 -5.24
CA GLY A 126 -8.61 3.87 -6.28
C GLY A 126 -9.03 2.50 -6.78
N LYS A 127 -9.87 2.48 -7.78
CA LYS A 127 -10.33 1.25 -8.44
C LYS A 127 -9.16 0.33 -8.78
N GLY A 128 -9.26 -0.92 -8.39
CA GLY A 128 -8.26 -1.96 -8.58
C GLY A 128 -7.14 -2.00 -7.52
N THR A 129 -7.15 -1.11 -6.53
CA THR A 129 -6.16 -1.13 -5.45
C THR A 129 -6.40 -2.33 -4.54
N ILE A 130 -5.33 -3.08 -4.27
CA ILE A 130 -5.33 -4.15 -3.28
C ILE A 130 -4.90 -3.59 -1.93
N ILE A 131 -5.70 -3.85 -0.91
CA ILE A 131 -5.50 -3.43 0.47
C ILE A 131 -4.87 -4.57 1.25
N TRP A 132 -3.80 -4.27 1.98
CA TRP A 132 -2.97 -5.24 2.67
C TRP A 132 -3.10 -5.10 4.18
N SER A 133 -2.96 -6.23 4.86
CA SER A 133 -2.68 -6.25 6.30
C SER A 133 -1.23 -5.88 6.58
N GLY A 134 -0.96 -5.49 7.82
CA GLY A 134 0.38 -5.17 8.28
C GLY A 134 1.24 -6.39 8.58
N SER A 135 2.50 -6.10 8.92
CA SER A 135 3.42 -7.11 9.44
C SER A 135 2.89 -7.67 10.77
N PRO A 136 3.09 -8.96 11.05
CA PRO A 136 3.94 -9.93 10.35
C PRO A 136 3.26 -10.67 9.19
N ARG A 137 1.98 -10.50 8.97
CA ARG A 137 1.23 -11.27 7.96
C ARG A 137 1.39 -10.71 6.56
N ALA A 138 1.23 -9.39 6.39
CA ALA A 138 1.48 -8.65 5.15
C ALA A 138 0.87 -9.33 3.91
N ARG A 139 -0.44 -9.56 3.91
CA ARG A 139 -1.19 -10.19 2.82
C ARG A 139 -2.38 -9.36 2.36
N PRO A 140 -2.89 -9.58 1.13
CA PRO A 140 -4.15 -8.97 0.70
C PRO A 140 -5.30 -9.35 1.62
N ILE A 141 -6.04 -8.36 2.11
CA ILE A 141 -7.24 -8.57 2.90
C ILE A 141 -8.48 -8.09 2.17
N GLN A 142 -8.36 -7.05 1.37
CA GLN A 142 -9.45 -6.49 0.57
C GLN A 142 -8.94 -5.96 -0.77
N ALA A 143 -9.88 -5.64 -1.68
CA ALA A 143 -9.59 -4.92 -2.92
C ALA A 143 -10.71 -3.92 -3.23
N ILE A 144 -10.36 -2.73 -3.75
CA ILE A 144 -11.35 -1.76 -4.23
C ILE A 144 -11.79 -2.16 -5.63
N LEU A 145 -13.05 -2.55 -5.76
CA LEU A 145 -13.63 -2.95 -7.04
C LEU A 145 -14.09 -1.76 -7.86
N ASP A 146 -14.74 -0.82 -7.20
CA ASP A 146 -15.30 0.36 -7.85
C ASP A 146 -15.50 1.51 -6.86
N HIS A 147 -15.65 2.72 -7.36
CA HIS A 147 -16.00 3.91 -6.58
C HIS A 147 -16.53 5.01 -7.48
N SER A 148 -17.27 5.95 -6.89
CA SER A 148 -17.75 7.14 -7.60
C SER A 148 -16.59 7.97 -8.16
N PRO A 149 -16.76 8.59 -9.35
CA PRO A 149 -15.77 9.51 -9.89
C PRO A 149 -15.47 10.67 -8.94
N GLY A 150 -14.19 11.09 -8.89
CA GLY A 150 -13.76 12.24 -8.08
C GLY A 150 -13.69 11.97 -6.58
N LEU A 151 -13.70 10.70 -6.18
CA LEU A 151 -13.50 10.32 -4.80
C LEU A 151 -12.10 10.74 -4.33
N ASP A 152 -12.07 11.65 -3.38
CA ASP A 152 -10.86 12.05 -2.68
C ASP A 152 -10.57 11.01 -1.59
N GLN A 153 -9.40 10.36 -1.65
CA GLN A 153 -9.00 9.31 -0.72
C GLN A 153 -7.56 9.54 -0.30
N TYR A 154 -7.32 9.68 1.00
CA TYR A 154 -5.97 9.88 1.51
C TYR A 154 -5.66 8.97 2.69
N TYR A 155 -4.56 8.26 2.59
CA TYR A 155 -3.97 7.53 3.70
C TYR A 155 -3.24 8.40 4.71
N GLN A 156 -3.08 9.67 4.42
CA GLN A 156 -2.27 10.56 5.25
C GLN A 156 -3.01 11.00 6.53
N GLY A 157 -4.32 10.80 6.56
CA GLY A 157 -5.07 10.98 7.78
C GLY A 157 -4.83 9.81 8.73
N HIS A 158 -4.95 10.08 9.99
CA HIS A 158 -5.13 9.11 11.05
C HIS A 158 -6.51 9.35 11.65
N ARG A 159 -7.00 8.45 12.45
CA ARG A 159 -8.20 8.69 13.22
C ARG A 159 -7.98 9.87 14.18
N CYS A 160 -8.93 10.76 14.31
CA CYS A 160 -8.87 11.76 15.35
C CYS A 160 -9.13 11.14 16.73
N ASN A 161 -8.63 11.81 17.77
CA ASN A 161 -8.88 11.45 19.16
C ASN A 161 -9.19 12.71 19.98
N GLY A 162 -9.72 12.54 21.20
CA GLY A 162 -10.12 13.65 22.04
C GLY A 162 -8.98 14.63 22.32
N LEU A 163 -7.77 14.12 22.58
CA LEU A 163 -6.59 14.96 22.84
C LEU A 163 -6.21 15.83 21.63
N LEU A 164 -6.31 15.29 20.41
CA LEU A 164 -6.07 16.06 19.19
C LEU A 164 -7.08 17.20 19.05
N ASN A 165 -8.36 16.92 19.31
CA ASN A 165 -9.43 17.92 19.25
C ASN A 165 -9.21 19.04 20.30
N GLU A 166 -8.74 18.67 21.48
CA GLU A 166 -8.42 19.64 22.54
C GLU A 166 -7.21 20.52 22.18
N ILE A 167 -6.10 19.90 21.74
CA ILE A 167 -4.84 20.61 21.48
C ILE A 167 -4.92 21.48 20.23
N GLU A 168 -5.46 20.94 19.12
CA GLU A 168 -5.47 21.67 17.85
C GLU A 168 -6.65 22.65 17.72
N TYR A 169 -7.80 22.33 18.34
CA TYR A 169 -9.02 23.08 18.13
C TYR A 169 -9.61 23.69 19.42
N GLY A 170 -9.09 23.32 20.60
CA GLY A 170 -9.58 23.80 21.88
C GLY A 170 -10.92 23.19 22.32
N PHE A 171 -11.34 22.07 21.76
CA PHE A 171 -12.59 21.39 22.05
C PHE A 171 -12.40 20.24 23.04
N ILE A 172 -12.88 20.43 24.26
CA ILE A 172 -12.89 19.41 25.32
C ILE A 172 -14.11 18.51 25.10
N ASP A 173 -13.93 17.20 25.30
CA ASP A 173 -15.00 16.19 25.19
C ASP A 173 -15.70 16.12 23.80
N HIS A 174 -15.03 16.58 22.76
CA HIS A 174 -15.55 16.47 21.40
C HIS A 174 -15.52 15.02 20.91
N PRO A 175 -16.59 14.52 20.26
CA PRO A 175 -16.62 13.15 19.68
C PRO A 175 -15.42 12.90 18.78
N SER A 176 -14.81 11.73 18.93
CA SER A 176 -13.63 11.36 18.15
C SER A 176 -13.81 10.03 17.42
N CYS A 177 -13.10 9.88 16.30
CA CYS A 177 -13.10 8.61 15.57
C CYS A 177 -12.52 7.47 16.41
N GLN A 178 -11.56 7.76 17.31
CA GLN A 178 -11.03 6.78 18.25
C GLN A 178 -12.15 6.18 19.12
N ASP A 179 -13.01 7.01 19.68
CA ASP A 179 -14.09 6.57 20.55
C ASP A 179 -15.18 5.84 19.77
N THR A 180 -15.53 6.36 18.58
CA THR A 180 -16.52 5.75 17.70
C THR A 180 -16.07 4.38 17.20
N PHE A 181 -14.78 4.20 16.86
CA PHE A 181 -14.23 2.89 16.54
C PHE A 181 -14.29 1.95 17.74
N ALA A 182 -13.86 2.40 18.92
CA ALA A 182 -13.87 1.60 20.14
C ALA A 182 -15.28 1.12 20.51
N GLU A 183 -16.28 1.96 20.33
CA GLU A 183 -17.68 1.60 20.50
C GLU A 183 -18.13 0.54 19.50
N ALA A 184 -17.84 0.76 18.19
CA ALA A 184 -18.28 -0.13 17.12
C ALA A 184 -17.67 -1.54 17.21
N ILE A 185 -16.41 -1.67 17.66
CA ILE A 185 -15.72 -2.96 17.74
C ILE A 185 -15.97 -3.72 19.04
N ARG A 186 -16.54 -3.07 20.05
CA ARG A 186 -16.76 -3.66 21.38
C ARG A 186 -17.60 -4.95 21.36
N GLU A 187 -18.59 -5.02 20.47
CA GLU A 187 -19.44 -6.22 20.33
C GLU A 187 -18.67 -7.47 19.87
N PHE A 188 -17.47 -7.28 19.30
CA PHE A 188 -16.55 -8.35 18.87
C PHE A 188 -15.45 -8.64 19.90
N GLY A 189 -15.57 -8.12 21.12
CA GLY A 189 -14.60 -8.34 22.20
C GLY A 189 -13.29 -7.57 22.05
N LEU A 190 -13.25 -6.58 21.16
CA LEU A 190 -12.14 -5.67 20.98
C LEU A 190 -12.24 -4.47 21.93
N THR A 191 -11.10 -3.84 22.19
CA THR A 191 -10.92 -2.77 23.17
C THR A 191 -10.46 -1.48 22.47
N PRO A 192 -10.45 -0.33 23.15
CA PRO A 192 -9.86 0.90 22.58
C PRO A 192 -8.40 0.77 22.14
N ASP A 193 -7.63 -0.17 22.74
CA ASP A 193 -6.24 -0.43 22.36
C ASP A 193 -6.11 -1.16 21.02
N ASP A 194 -7.19 -1.76 20.53
CA ASP A 194 -7.26 -2.44 19.25
C ASP A 194 -7.65 -1.49 18.09
N VAL A 195 -7.87 -0.21 18.38
CA VAL A 195 -8.17 0.80 17.34
C VAL A 195 -6.89 1.26 16.67
N HIS A 196 -6.79 1.03 15.38
CA HIS A 196 -5.64 1.37 14.55
C HIS A 196 -5.92 2.58 13.67
N ASP A 197 -4.87 3.10 13.01
CA ASP A 197 -5.02 4.16 12.00
C ASP A 197 -5.97 3.72 10.90
N SER A 198 -6.77 4.65 10.42
CA SER A 198 -7.86 4.41 9.49
C SER A 198 -7.52 4.85 8.07
N TYR A 199 -8.16 4.20 7.11
CA TYR A 199 -8.29 4.68 5.76
C TYR A 199 -9.43 5.70 5.69
N ASN A 200 -9.11 6.93 5.30
CA ASN A 200 -10.09 8.02 5.31
C ASN A 200 -10.76 8.14 3.94
N LEU A 201 -12.01 7.72 3.85
CA LEU A 201 -12.84 7.85 2.65
C LEU A 201 -13.41 9.26 2.56
N TRP A 202 -13.41 9.85 1.36
CA TRP A 202 -13.89 11.20 1.06
C TRP A 202 -13.21 12.32 1.87
N MET A 203 -12.03 12.04 2.39
CA MET A 203 -11.24 13.04 3.09
C MET A 203 -10.35 13.77 2.08
N ARG A 204 -10.63 15.05 1.88
CA ARG A 204 -9.85 15.88 0.97
C ARG A 204 -8.81 16.68 1.73
N THR A 205 -7.55 16.26 1.59
CA THR A 205 -6.41 16.93 2.20
C THR A 205 -5.30 17.19 1.19
N ASN A 206 -4.45 18.13 1.52
CA ASN A 206 -3.23 18.44 0.79
C ASN A 206 -2.07 18.57 1.78
N VAL A 207 -0.85 18.36 1.32
CA VAL A 207 0.36 18.63 2.08
C VAL A 207 1.09 19.79 1.41
N THR A 208 1.28 20.86 2.14
CA THR A 208 2.00 22.04 1.65
C THR A 208 3.49 21.78 1.51
N ALA A 209 4.21 22.63 0.80
CA ALA A 209 5.66 22.49 0.59
C ALA A 209 6.47 22.52 1.90
N ASP A 210 5.95 23.16 2.94
CA ASP A 210 6.52 23.20 4.29
C ASP A 210 6.03 22.06 5.21
N GLY A 211 5.33 21.07 4.64
CA GLY A 211 4.93 19.83 5.31
C GLY A 211 3.65 19.94 6.16
N ARG A 212 2.93 21.07 6.12
CA ARG A 212 1.66 21.21 6.83
C ARG A 212 0.52 20.55 6.08
N ARG A 213 -0.45 20.03 6.80
CA ARG A 213 -1.66 19.44 6.24
C ARG A 213 -2.76 20.51 6.12
N GLU A 214 -3.31 20.63 4.93
CA GLU A 214 -4.49 21.47 4.66
C GLU A 214 -5.73 20.58 4.50
N MET A 215 -6.83 20.99 5.09
CA MET A 215 -8.14 20.37 4.97
C MET A 215 -9.00 21.19 4.02
N HIS A 216 -9.70 20.52 3.12
CA HIS A 216 -10.57 21.15 2.14
C HIS A 216 -12.02 20.69 2.28
N TRP A 217 -12.93 21.42 1.67
CA TRP A 217 -14.32 21.06 1.55
C TRP A 217 -14.50 19.66 0.98
N ASN A 218 -15.34 18.90 1.65
CA ASN A 218 -15.75 17.58 1.17
C ASN A 218 -16.60 17.75 -0.09
N ARG A 219 -16.30 16.96 -1.14
CA ARG A 219 -16.98 17.02 -2.43
C ARG A 219 -17.93 15.86 -2.66
N ALA A 220 -18.02 14.93 -1.72
CA ALA A 220 -18.89 13.77 -1.85
C ALA A 220 -20.34 14.22 -1.97
N LYS A 221 -21.08 13.55 -2.84
CA LYS A 221 -22.49 13.80 -3.11
C LYS A 221 -23.34 12.64 -2.59
N ALA A 222 -24.62 12.87 -2.40
CA ALA A 222 -25.58 11.80 -2.14
C ALA A 222 -25.47 10.72 -3.23
N GLY A 223 -25.36 9.46 -2.79
CA GLY A 223 -25.18 8.31 -3.66
C GLY A 223 -23.74 7.99 -4.06
N ASP A 224 -22.75 8.84 -3.74
CA ASP A 224 -21.35 8.48 -3.94
C ASP A 224 -20.97 7.26 -3.09
N TYR A 225 -20.16 6.36 -3.65
CA TYR A 225 -19.88 5.06 -3.04
C TYR A 225 -18.45 4.58 -3.25
N VAL A 226 -18.07 3.58 -2.46
CA VAL A 226 -16.90 2.73 -2.66
C VAL A 226 -17.27 1.28 -2.43
N ASP A 227 -16.78 0.36 -3.28
CA ASP A 227 -17.00 -1.08 -3.20
C ASP A 227 -15.71 -1.79 -2.79
N LEU A 228 -15.77 -2.53 -1.70
CA LEU A 228 -14.66 -3.24 -1.09
C LEU A 228 -14.92 -4.76 -1.13
N LEU A 229 -14.15 -5.48 -1.95
CA LEU A 229 -14.17 -6.95 -2.00
C LEU A 229 -13.40 -7.51 -0.79
N ALA A 230 -13.99 -8.41 -0.04
CA ALA A 230 -13.28 -9.18 0.97
C ALA A 230 -12.45 -10.31 0.32
N VAL A 231 -11.12 -10.24 0.42
CA VAL A 231 -10.20 -11.29 -0.05
C VAL A 231 -10.04 -12.39 1.00
N ILE A 232 -10.22 -12.05 2.27
CA ILE A 232 -10.37 -12.96 3.41
C ILE A 232 -11.61 -12.56 4.19
N ASP A 233 -12.06 -13.39 5.13
CA ASP A 233 -13.13 -13.00 6.04
C ASP A 233 -12.67 -11.79 6.87
N THR A 234 -13.38 -10.66 6.78
CA THR A 234 -13.02 -9.40 7.45
C THR A 234 -14.13 -8.92 8.38
N LEU A 235 -13.73 -8.34 9.49
CA LEU A 235 -14.55 -7.43 10.25
C LEU A 235 -14.29 -6.03 9.74
N SER A 236 -15.20 -5.50 8.95
CA SER A 236 -15.12 -4.17 8.35
C SER A 236 -15.76 -3.12 9.25
N VAL A 237 -15.07 -2.03 9.51
CA VAL A 237 -15.51 -1.04 10.51
C VAL A 237 -15.48 0.37 9.90
N PRO A 238 -16.51 0.79 9.16
CA PRO A 238 -16.71 2.18 8.81
C PRO A 238 -17.28 2.97 9.99
N VAL A 239 -16.71 4.15 10.25
CA VAL A 239 -17.20 5.11 11.25
C VAL A 239 -17.29 6.49 10.64
N ILE A 240 -18.31 7.24 11.00
CA ILE A 240 -18.50 8.61 10.55
C ILE A 240 -17.67 9.54 11.43
N CYS A 241 -16.75 10.28 10.80
CA CYS A 241 -15.94 11.26 11.50
C CYS A 241 -16.85 12.36 12.09
N GLY A 242 -16.74 12.57 13.41
CA GLY A 242 -17.59 13.52 14.13
C GLY A 242 -17.16 14.99 14.01
N ILE A 243 -16.05 15.26 13.30
CA ILE A 243 -15.50 16.62 13.29
C ILE A 243 -16.38 17.59 12.48
N ASP A 244 -16.83 18.65 13.14
CA ASP A 244 -17.71 19.68 12.59
C ASP A 244 -17.09 21.09 12.63
N THR A 245 -15.84 21.19 13.04
CA THR A 245 -15.11 22.43 13.27
C THR A 245 -14.22 22.87 12.12
N ILE A 246 -14.03 21.97 11.15
CA ILE A 246 -13.26 22.19 9.94
C ILE A 246 -14.05 21.70 8.72
N PRO A 247 -13.68 22.10 7.49
CA PRO A 247 -14.48 21.81 6.30
C PRO A 247 -14.54 20.31 5.89
N LEU A 248 -13.91 19.42 6.65
CA LEU A 248 -13.81 18.00 6.33
C LEU A 248 -15.16 17.30 6.14
N ASN A 249 -16.16 17.67 6.93
CA ASN A 249 -17.56 17.20 6.85
C ASN A 249 -18.52 18.34 6.48
N ASN A 250 -18.04 19.37 5.79
CA ASN A 250 -18.83 20.57 5.47
C ASN A 250 -19.51 21.16 6.72
N TYR A 251 -18.85 21.06 7.89
CA TYR A 251 -19.30 21.48 9.23
C TYR A 251 -20.51 20.71 9.78
N GLY A 252 -20.84 19.54 9.23
CA GLY A 252 -21.91 18.70 9.75
C GLY A 252 -21.95 17.35 9.00
N PRO A 253 -21.49 16.25 9.63
CA PRO A 253 -21.53 14.96 9.00
C PRO A 253 -22.97 14.47 8.78
N GLY A 254 -23.22 13.88 7.61
CA GLY A 254 -24.45 13.16 7.29
C GLY A 254 -24.35 11.68 7.63
N SER A 255 -25.37 10.92 7.23
CA SER A 255 -25.43 9.46 7.36
C SER A 255 -24.71 8.74 6.21
N ILE A 256 -24.32 7.50 6.45
CA ILE A 256 -23.84 6.60 5.40
C ILE A 256 -24.69 5.34 5.36
N ARG A 257 -24.78 4.72 4.18
CA ARG A 257 -25.43 3.43 3.98
C ARG A 257 -24.36 2.37 3.74
N LEU A 258 -24.49 1.24 4.42
CA LEU A 258 -23.70 0.04 4.24
C LEU A 258 -24.56 -1.02 3.57
N GLN A 259 -24.06 -1.65 2.52
CA GLN A 259 -24.68 -2.80 1.86
C GLN A 259 -23.63 -3.89 1.69
N VAL A 260 -23.94 -5.08 2.17
CA VAL A 260 -23.12 -6.27 1.93
C VAL A 260 -23.79 -7.11 0.85
N PHE A 261 -23.10 -7.25 -0.28
CA PHE A 261 -23.53 -8.10 -1.37
C PHE A 261 -22.94 -9.50 -1.19
N GLU A 262 -23.75 -10.52 -1.37
CA GLU A 262 -23.30 -11.90 -1.37
C GLU A 262 -22.22 -12.17 -2.41
N ALA A 263 -21.36 -13.13 -2.10
CA ALA A 263 -20.33 -13.58 -3.03
C ALA A 263 -20.96 -14.22 -4.27
N SER A 264 -20.58 -13.72 -5.45
CA SER A 264 -20.94 -14.30 -6.72
C SER A 264 -19.85 -15.23 -7.24
N PRO A 265 -20.11 -16.04 -8.29
CA PRO A 265 -19.07 -16.80 -8.95
C PRO A 265 -17.92 -15.92 -9.45
N SER A 266 -18.20 -14.73 -9.96
CA SER A 266 -17.16 -13.84 -10.50
C SER A 266 -16.36 -13.12 -9.40
N THR A 267 -16.94 -12.80 -8.25
CA THR A 267 -16.17 -12.26 -7.13
C THR A 267 -15.29 -13.33 -6.49
N LYS A 268 -15.75 -14.58 -6.40
CA LYS A 268 -14.94 -15.73 -5.97
C LYS A 268 -13.77 -15.99 -6.89
N GLU A 269 -13.99 -16.00 -8.20
CA GLU A 269 -12.93 -16.13 -9.20
C GLU A 269 -11.88 -15.02 -9.03
N LEU A 270 -12.32 -13.78 -8.81
CA LEU A 270 -11.40 -12.66 -8.57
C LEU A 270 -10.58 -12.85 -7.29
N VAL A 271 -11.19 -13.36 -6.22
CA VAL A 271 -10.46 -13.72 -4.99
C VAL A 271 -9.40 -14.77 -5.30
N ASP A 272 -9.74 -15.82 -6.05
CA ASP A 272 -8.80 -16.88 -6.43
C ASP A 272 -7.62 -16.33 -7.25
N ILE A 273 -7.87 -15.41 -8.18
CA ILE A 273 -6.82 -14.71 -8.95
C ILE A 273 -5.89 -13.94 -8.00
N ILE A 274 -6.45 -13.15 -7.09
CA ILE A 274 -5.67 -12.36 -6.13
C ILE A 274 -4.85 -13.31 -5.23
N GLN A 275 -5.49 -14.34 -4.69
CA GLN A 275 -4.83 -15.31 -3.82
C GLN A 275 -3.74 -16.10 -4.55
N LYS A 276 -3.96 -16.55 -5.76
CA LYS A 276 -2.97 -17.24 -6.57
C LYS A 276 -1.78 -16.35 -6.92
N ARG A 277 -2.05 -15.09 -7.27
CA ARG A 277 -1.01 -14.11 -7.62
C ARG A 277 -0.12 -13.78 -6.43
N PHE A 278 -0.71 -13.69 -5.24
CA PHE A 278 -0.03 -13.34 -4.00
C PHE A 278 0.07 -14.52 -3.03
N GLY A 279 -0.10 -15.76 -3.48
CA GLY A 279 -0.23 -16.96 -2.65
C GLY A 279 0.89 -17.17 -1.64
N ARG A 280 2.12 -16.79 -1.98
CA ARG A 280 3.26 -16.82 -1.06
C ARG A 280 3.10 -15.89 0.15
N PHE A 281 2.23 -14.89 0.05
CA PHE A 281 1.92 -13.96 1.14
C PHE A 281 0.71 -14.38 1.96
N HIS A 282 -0.03 -15.43 1.53
CA HIS A 282 -1.17 -15.95 2.26
C HIS A 282 -0.79 -16.89 3.41
N ALA A 283 0.41 -17.44 3.38
CA ALA A 283 0.90 -18.22 4.51
C ALA A 283 0.96 -17.30 5.73
N GLN A 284 0.17 -17.63 6.74
CA GLN A 284 0.19 -16.90 8.01
C GLN A 284 1.55 -17.13 8.67
N LYS A 285 2.32 -16.06 8.80
CA LYS A 285 3.60 -16.11 9.50
C LYS A 285 3.37 -16.00 11.00
N THR A 286 4.01 -16.88 11.73
CA THR A 286 4.07 -16.81 13.19
C THR A 286 5.31 -16.03 13.64
N PRO A 287 5.39 -15.61 14.90
CA PRO A 287 6.62 -14.99 15.43
C PRO A 287 7.87 -15.86 15.26
N GLN A 288 7.71 -17.17 15.15
CA GLN A 288 8.80 -18.13 14.92
C GLN A 288 9.38 -18.05 13.51
N ASP A 289 8.60 -17.58 12.54
CA ASP A 289 9.04 -17.43 11.15
C ASP A 289 9.95 -16.20 10.92
N PHE A 290 10.23 -15.43 11.98
CA PHE A 290 11.07 -14.25 11.90
C PHE A 290 12.46 -14.53 12.45
N LYS A 291 13.45 -14.48 11.57
CA LYS A 291 14.86 -14.71 11.89
C LYS A 291 15.39 -13.83 13.01
N ILE A 292 14.88 -12.61 13.16
CA ILE A 292 15.33 -11.72 14.23
C ILE A 292 15.02 -12.27 15.62
N LYS A 293 13.94 -13.03 15.77
CA LYS A 293 13.63 -13.72 17.05
C LYS A 293 14.61 -14.85 17.30
N GLU A 294 14.95 -15.61 16.26
CA GLU A 294 15.99 -16.65 16.35
C GLU A 294 17.31 -16.06 16.78
N ILE A 295 17.74 -14.95 16.20
CA ILE A 295 18.98 -14.26 16.57
C ILE A 295 19.00 -13.89 18.06
N ARG A 296 17.87 -13.35 18.57
CA ARG A 296 17.78 -12.98 19.98
C ARG A 296 17.94 -14.19 20.88
N VAL A 297 17.24 -15.28 20.57
CA VAL A 297 17.33 -16.54 21.32
C VAL A 297 18.76 -17.10 21.24
N GLU A 298 19.39 -17.10 20.08
CA GLU A 298 20.76 -17.58 19.93
C GLU A 298 21.78 -16.73 20.70
N ARG A 299 21.61 -15.41 20.71
CA ARG A 299 22.46 -14.51 21.52
C ARG A 299 22.32 -14.79 23.00
N GLU A 300 21.10 -15.01 23.48
CA GLU A 300 20.84 -15.39 24.87
C GLU A 300 21.44 -16.76 25.21
N LEU A 301 21.25 -17.75 24.36
CA LEU A 301 21.82 -19.10 24.56
C LEU A 301 23.35 -19.12 24.53
N LYS A 302 23.98 -18.32 23.68
CA LYS A 302 25.41 -18.21 23.54
C LYS A 302 26.05 -17.22 24.56
N GLN A 303 25.21 -16.49 25.29
CA GLN A 303 25.65 -15.41 26.17
C GLN A 303 26.54 -14.38 25.45
N ASP A 304 26.28 -14.19 24.15
CA ASP A 304 27.03 -13.29 23.27
C ASP A 304 26.10 -12.29 22.61
N PRO A 305 25.96 -11.05 23.12
CA PRO A 305 25.11 -10.02 22.54
C PRO A 305 25.57 -9.58 21.16
N SER A 306 26.80 -9.86 20.76
CA SER A 306 27.35 -9.49 19.46
C SER A 306 27.17 -10.59 18.39
N TYR A 307 26.73 -11.78 18.80
CA TYR A 307 26.55 -12.89 17.87
C TYR A 307 25.64 -12.51 16.70
N VAL A 308 26.12 -12.77 15.49
CA VAL A 308 25.38 -12.58 14.24
C VAL A 308 25.43 -13.89 13.48
N PRO A 309 24.27 -14.53 13.18
CA PRO A 309 24.23 -15.73 12.37
C PRO A 309 24.80 -15.51 10.96
N ASP A 310 25.42 -16.54 10.38
CA ASP A 310 26.05 -16.45 9.08
C ASP A 310 25.12 -15.96 7.96
N TYR A 311 23.83 -16.29 8.02
CA TYR A 311 22.85 -15.85 7.02
C TYR A 311 22.49 -14.35 7.09
N LEU A 312 22.90 -13.66 8.17
CA LEU A 312 22.80 -12.20 8.30
C LEU A 312 24.10 -11.48 7.99
N LEU A 313 25.19 -12.21 7.83
CA LEU A 313 26.43 -11.62 7.35
C LEU A 313 26.16 -10.95 6.00
N LYS A 314 26.87 -9.83 5.79
CA LYS A 314 26.76 -9.14 4.51
C LYS A 314 27.05 -10.13 3.38
N PRO A 315 26.25 -10.11 2.31
CA PRO A 315 26.51 -10.97 1.17
C PRO A 315 27.98 -10.85 0.74
N ALA A 316 28.59 -11.96 0.35
CA ALA A 316 29.94 -11.94 -0.21
C ALA A 316 30.01 -10.90 -1.33
N VAL A 317 31.09 -10.14 -1.36
CA VAL A 317 31.33 -9.13 -2.40
C VAL A 317 32.25 -9.68 -3.47
N SER A 318 31.95 -9.33 -4.72
CA SER A 318 32.79 -9.62 -5.87
C SER A 318 33.19 -8.31 -6.54
N THR A 319 34.40 -8.26 -7.08
CA THR A 319 34.84 -7.14 -7.90
C THR A 319 34.83 -7.55 -9.36
N ILE A 320 34.08 -6.82 -10.18
CA ILE A 320 34.06 -7.01 -11.63
C ILE A 320 34.72 -5.81 -12.31
N GLU A 321 35.40 -6.07 -13.40
CA GLU A 321 35.91 -4.99 -14.26
C GLU A 321 34.85 -4.63 -15.27
N VAL A 322 34.63 -3.32 -15.44
CA VAL A 322 33.65 -2.77 -16.37
C VAL A 322 34.32 -1.70 -17.23
N ASN A 323 34.35 -1.92 -18.54
CA ASN A 323 34.79 -0.91 -19.49
C ASN A 323 33.60 -0.09 -19.93
N LEU A 324 33.53 1.13 -19.43
CA LEU A 324 32.47 2.05 -19.82
C LEU A 324 32.78 2.63 -21.20
N ILE A 325 31.78 2.65 -22.08
CA ILE A 325 31.90 3.38 -23.32
C ILE A 325 31.94 4.90 -23.01
N PRO A 326 32.59 5.72 -23.83
CA PRO A 326 32.80 7.14 -23.55
C PRO A 326 31.51 7.92 -23.25
N GLN A 327 30.39 7.52 -23.84
CA GLN A 327 29.09 8.12 -23.59
C GLN A 327 28.59 7.82 -22.18
N ALA A 328 28.60 6.56 -21.76
CA ALA A 328 28.17 6.15 -20.41
C ALA A 328 29.07 6.78 -19.34
N ASP A 329 30.37 6.83 -19.60
CA ASP A 329 31.35 7.42 -18.68
C ASP A 329 31.06 8.89 -18.43
N ARG A 330 30.87 9.69 -19.49
CA ARG A 330 30.49 11.10 -19.35
C ARG A 330 29.16 11.32 -18.68
N MET A 331 28.15 10.44 -18.93
CA MET A 331 26.85 10.55 -18.29
C MET A 331 26.92 10.31 -16.79
N LEU A 332 27.74 9.35 -16.34
CA LEU A 332 27.98 9.15 -14.90
C LEU A 332 28.69 10.37 -14.28
N ASP A 333 29.66 10.96 -14.96
CA ASP A 333 30.30 12.16 -14.45
C ASP A 333 29.33 13.33 -14.33
N THR A 334 28.43 13.48 -15.29
CA THR A 334 27.36 14.49 -15.25
C THR A 334 26.41 14.24 -14.07
N LEU A 335 26.00 12.99 -13.81
CA LEU A 335 25.16 12.66 -12.68
C LEU A 335 25.84 12.92 -11.35
N LEU A 336 27.12 12.59 -11.22
CA LEU A 336 27.88 12.89 -10.01
C LEU A 336 27.99 14.40 -9.75
N ALA A 337 28.13 15.20 -10.81
CA ALA A 337 28.20 16.65 -10.71
C ALA A 337 26.89 17.30 -10.23
N THR A 338 25.74 16.62 -10.30
CA THR A 338 24.47 17.11 -9.75
C THR A 338 24.45 17.11 -8.21
N GLY A 339 25.34 16.37 -7.56
CA GLY A 339 25.36 16.18 -6.11
C GLY A 339 24.25 15.29 -5.56
N GLU A 340 23.35 14.77 -6.40
CA GLU A 340 22.23 13.89 -5.98
C GLU A 340 22.65 12.43 -5.84
N TYR A 341 23.80 12.08 -6.40
CA TYR A 341 24.37 10.74 -6.33
C TYR A 341 25.60 10.73 -5.45
N LEU A 342 25.76 9.64 -4.70
CA LEU A 342 26.92 9.45 -3.83
C LEU A 342 28.24 9.74 -4.59
N GLU A 343 29.25 10.22 -3.89
CA GLU A 343 30.54 10.71 -4.39
C GLU A 343 31.32 9.71 -5.28
N LYS A 344 30.88 8.44 -5.34
CA LYS A 344 31.61 7.38 -6.05
C LYS A 344 30.90 6.96 -7.33
N LYS A 345 31.64 7.01 -8.44
CA LYS A 345 31.17 6.62 -9.77
C LYS A 345 30.66 5.19 -9.84
N GLU A 346 31.25 4.27 -9.09
CA GLU A 346 30.78 2.88 -8.96
C GLU A 346 29.38 2.78 -8.34
N HIS A 347 29.06 3.63 -7.36
CA HIS A 347 27.73 3.67 -6.75
C HIS A 347 26.69 4.25 -7.71
N ALA A 348 27.04 5.27 -8.48
CA ALA A 348 26.18 5.82 -9.52
C ALA A 348 25.88 4.79 -10.61
N LEU A 349 26.89 4.02 -11.05
CA LEU A 349 26.74 2.93 -12.00
C LEU A 349 25.77 1.86 -11.48
N LEU A 350 25.99 1.39 -10.26
CA LEU A 350 25.14 0.37 -9.65
C LEU A 350 23.70 0.87 -9.47
N ASN A 351 23.53 2.11 -9.07
CA ASN A 351 22.19 2.71 -8.94
C ASN A 351 21.47 2.78 -10.29
N CYS A 352 22.15 3.21 -11.35
CA CYS A 352 21.60 3.21 -12.70
C CYS A 352 21.14 1.80 -13.12
N PHE A 353 21.94 0.77 -12.84
CA PHE A 353 21.57 -0.61 -13.13
C PHE A 353 20.36 -1.08 -12.34
N LEU A 354 20.32 -0.86 -11.03
CA LEU A 354 19.22 -1.30 -10.18
C LEU A 354 17.90 -0.62 -10.58
N ARG A 355 17.93 0.66 -10.91
CA ARG A 355 16.76 1.39 -11.40
C ARG A 355 16.30 0.91 -12.77
N TYR A 356 17.25 0.65 -13.66
CA TYR A 356 16.98 0.09 -14.97
C TYR A 356 16.39 -1.33 -14.86
N TYR A 357 16.94 -2.16 -13.97
CA TYR A 357 16.42 -3.50 -13.71
C TYR A 357 14.97 -3.47 -13.23
N ASP A 358 14.62 -2.54 -12.33
CA ASP A 358 13.24 -2.39 -11.87
C ASP A 358 12.26 -2.00 -12.99
N VAL A 359 12.75 -1.33 -14.06
CA VAL A 359 11.95 -0.99 -15.25
C VAL A 359 11.85 -2.16 -16.22
N ALA A 360 13.00 -2.77 -16.54
CA ALA A 360 13.09 -3.81 -17.55
C ALA A 360 12.57 -5.17 -17.06
N TRP A 361 12.60 -5.36 -15.76
CA TRP A 361 12.16 -6.60 -15.10
C TRP A 361 11.15 -6.29 -14.01
N PRO A 362 9.88 -6.01 -14.36
CA PRO A 362 8.86 -5.70 -13.36
C PRO A 362 8.77 -6.86 -12.37
N ARG A 363 8.94 -6.52 -11.10
CA ARG A 363 8.77 -7.50 -10.03
C ARG A 363 7.30 -7.88 -10.00
N ASP A 364 7.01 -9.09 -10.43
CA ASP A 364 5.68 -9.65 -10.56
C ASP A 364 4.82 -9.63 -9.28
N HIS A 365 5.40 -9.23 -8.15
CA HIS A 365 4.85 -9.54 -6.84
C HIS A 365 4.58 -8.35 -5.94
N THR A 366 4.95 -7.15 -6.35
CA THR A 366 4.79 -5.97 -5.52
C THR A 366 4.05 -4.90 -6.29
N ASN A 367 3.05 -4.30 -5.69
CA ASN A 367 2.22 -3.23 -6.26
C ASN A 367 1.36 -3.65 -7.47
N THR A 368 0.85 -4.86 -7.50
CA THR A 368 -0.10 -5.24 -8.52
C THR A 368 -1.42 -4.53 -8.31
N LYS A 369 -1.87 -3.86 -9.33
CA LYS A 369 -3.18 -3.23 -9.43
C LYS A 369 -4.07 -4.02 -10.39
N LEU A 370 -5.32 -4.21 -10.02
CA LEU A 370 -6.31 -4.80 -10.92
C LEU A 370 -6.77 -3.75 -11.93
N SER A 371 -6.88 -4.14 -13.18
CA SER A 371 -7.54 -3.37 -14.25
C SER A 371 -8.75 -4.14 -14.75
N PHE A 372 -9.92 -3.53 -14.59
CA PHE A 372 -11.19 -4.18 -14.91
C PHE A 372 -11.58 -3.93 -16.37
N ARG A 373 -11.72 -5.00 -17.14
CA ARG A 373 -12.28 -4.95 -18.49
C ARG A 373 -13.82 -4.95 -18.41
N PRO A 374 -14.53 -4.17 -19.24
CA PRO A 374 -15.97 -4.33 -19.40
C PRO A 374 -16.28 -5.77 -19.82
N ARG A 375 -17.26 -6.40 -19.19
CA ARG A 375 -17.79 -7.66 -19.73
C ARG A 375 -18.43 -7.37 -21.08
N LEU A 376 -17.98 -8.07 -22.11
CA LEU A 376 -18.70 -8.13 -23.35
C LEU A 376 -20.02 -8.84 -23.05
N THR A 377 -21.12 -8.08 -22.95
CA THR A 377 -22.46 -8.67 -22.97
C THR A 377 -22.61 -9.29 -24.35
N ASN A 378 -22.57 -10.61 -24.44
CA ASN A 378 -23.05 -11.30 -25.64
C ASN A 378 -24.51 -10.86 -25.82
N GLN A 379 -24.73 -10.00 -26.82
CA GLN A 379 -26.07 -9.68 -27.35
C GLN A 379 -26.66 -10.92 -27.99
#